data_c754f74c97fb908df2a5bdfe2c3fd7db
#
_entry.id   c754f74c97fb908df2a5bdfe2c3fd7db
#
_cell.length_a   1.000
_cell.length_b   1.000
_cell.length_c   1.000
_cell.angle_alpha   90.00
_cell.angle_beta   90.00
_cell.angle_gamma   90.00
#
_symmetry.space_group_name_H-M   'P 1'
#
loop_
_entity.id
_entity.type
_entity.pdbx_description
1 polymer ?
#
loop_
_entity_poly.entity_id
_entity_poly.type
_entity_poly.pdbx_seq_one_letter_code
_entity_poly.pdbx_strand_id
1 'polypeptide(L)'
;MTKEFFQGNRERLYAGMKENSLLVLFSGVEVRKTNDEFYPFYTNRNFLYLTGLDGKELAFLARKDGGGRVAEKVYLLPPDPMAERWTGRRIKPDEAAELSGVTDIGFGADFEGELHKLAASGNYEHLYLDLYRAGPADRDEPAHRLLKRAASDYPFLKIENANALIRRLRTIKQPCELEAMRRAEEITCAGITAMMKASKPGMYEYQYKAVFDYVLGQYGPQGPGFPSIISAGRNNFCIHYNSYTGQAMDGDMVLNDVGAWYGNLMTDVSRGWPCNGKYNERQRLLYQCALATSDHMFEIIKPGMPMSEVDGEIRRYNAQLLKDAGVLDDVKNIGRYMWHGGAHHVGFDVHDLVEPPEVVVPNMVFCVDVGIYHEEWGIGFRLEDNCLVTETGCENLSAATPRTIQAIEDVMGQSFAVFS
;
A
#
# COMPACT_ATOMS: atom_id res chain seq x y z
N MET A 1 -11.33 6.90 -9.29
CA MET A 1 -11.56 8.17 -8.53
C MET A 1 -11.85 9.28 -9.51
N THR A 2 -12.64 10.29 -9.10
CA THR A 2 -13.04 11.41 -9.96
C THR A 2 -12.27 12.68 -9.58
N LYS A 3 -12.37 13.72 -10.42
CA LYS A 3 -11.74 15.03 -10.12
C LYS A 3 -12.24 15.63 -8.78
N GLU A 4 -13.51 15.38 -8.43
CA GLU A 4 -14.09 15.87 -7.16
C GLU A 4 -13.40 15.27 -5.94
N PHE A 5 -12.95 14.02 -6.02
CA PHE A 5 -12.12 13.40 -4.99
C PHE A 5 -10.80 14.16 -4.80
N PHE A 6 -10.09 14.44 -5.89
CA PHE A 6 -8.80 15.14 -5.83
C PHE A 6 -8.95 16.60 -5.38
N GLN A 7 -9.98 17.31 -5.88
CA GLN A 7 -10.31 18.66 -5.44
C GLN A 7 -10.63 18.71 -3.94
N GLY A 8 -11.51 17.82 -3.46
CA GLY A 8 -11.86 17.73 -2.04
C GLY A 8 -10.67 17.38 -1.14
N ASN A 9 -9.72 16.56 -1.62
CA ASN A 9 -8.46 16.30 -0.89
C ASN A 9 -7.63 17.57 -0.75
N ARG A 10 -7.49 18.35 -1.82
CA ARG A 10 -6.74 19.60 -1.79
C ARG A 10 -7.41 20.64 -0.91
N GLU A 11 -8.74 20.80 -0.97
CA GLU A 11 -9.49 21.70 -0.10
C GLU A 11 -9.27 21.39 1.40
N ARG A 12 -9.32 20.09 1.76
CA ARG A 12 -9.02 19.66 3.14
C ARG A 12 -7.57 19.92 3.52
N LEU A 13 -6.62 19.73 2.60
CA LEU A 13 -5.22 20.07 2.82
C LEU A 13 -5.04 21.57 3.09
N TYR A 14 -5.66 22.43 2.26
CA TYR A 14 -5.57 23.88 2.41
C TYR A 14 -6.20 24.38 3.72
N ALA A 15 -7.26 23.74 4.19
CA ALA A 15 -7.83 24.04 5.50
C ALA A 15 -6.84 23.85 6.65
N GLY A 16 -5.90 22.90 6.51
CA GLY A 16 -4.83 22.67 7.49
C GLY A 16 -3.57 23.50 7.29
N MET A 17 -3.45 24.25 6.17
CA MET A 17 -2.30 25.11 5.90
C MET A 17 -2.50 26.50 6.47
N LYS A 18 -1.40 27.13 6.88
CA LYS A 18 -1.36 28.54 7.28
C LYS A 18 -1.72 29.45 6.10
N GLU A 19 -2.17 30.65 6.39
CA GLU A 19 -2.32 31.69 5.38
C GLU A 19 -0.96 32.19 4.88
N ASN A 20 -0.93 32.93 3.80
CA ASN A 20 0.29 33.39 3.15
C ASN A 20 1.29 32.25 2.86
N SER A 21 0.77 31.16 2.29
CA SER A 21 1.54 29.94 2.05
C SER A 21 1.65 29.59 0.57
N LEU A 22 2.80 29.03 0.22
CA LEU A 22 3.02 28.28 -1.01
C LEU A 22 3.05 26.78 -0.69
N LEU A 23 2.50 25.94 -1.56
CA LEU A 23 2.64 24.48 -1.52
C LEU A 23 3.23 24.02 -2.84
N VAL A 24 4.30 23.25 -2.78
CA VAL A 24 4.89 22.62 -3.96
C VAL A 24 4.98 21.10 -3.76
N LEU A 25 4.42 20.38 -4.74
CA LEU A 25 4.49 18.92 -4.78
C LEU A 25 5.08 18.49 -6.12
N PHE A 26 5.78 17.36 -6.11
CA PHE A 26 6.38 16.76 -7.30
C PHE A 26 5.93 15.32 -7.45
N SER A 27 5.71 14.90 -8.70
CA SER A 27 5.40 13.50 -9.01
C SER A 27 6.60 12.55 -8.87
N GLY A 28 7.81 13.10 -8.91
CA GLY A 28 9.07 12.37 -8.85
C GLY A 28 9.81 12.33 -10.18
N VAL A 29 10.94 11.64 -10.18
CA VAL A 29 11.84 11.48 -11.34
C VAL A 29 12.19 10.01 -11.54
N GLU A 30 12.42 9.61 -12.77
CA GLU A 30 12.87 8.25 -13.08
C GLU A 30 14.22 7.92 -12.45
N VAL A 31 14.39 6.67 -12.07
CA VAL A 31 15.64 6.11 -11.57
C VAL A 31 16.26 5.26 -12.66
N ARG A 32 17.49 5.59 -13.05
CA ARG A 32 18.24 4.81 -14.04
C ARG A 32 18.59 3.44 -13.49
N LYS A 33 18.30 2.39 -14.28
CA LYS A 33 18.60 1.00 -13.96
C LYS A 33 19.89 0.55 -14.66
N THR A 34 19.97 0.83 -15.97
CA THR A 34 21.13 0.50 -16.81
C THR A 34 21.54 1.69 -17.67
N ASN A 35 22.34 1.49 -18.73
CA ASN A 35 22.79 2.55 -19.63
C ASN A 35 21.62 3.31 -20.28
N ASP A 36 20.62 2.61 -20.75
CA ASP A 36 19.49 3.15 -21.52
C ASP A 36 18.10 2.75 -20.97
N GLU A 37 18.05 2.06 -19.83
CA GLU A 37 16.84 1.59 -19.19
C GLU A 37 16.65 2.25 -17.83
N PHE A 38 15.40 2.52 -17.46
CA PHE A 38 14.98 3.00 -16.16
C PHE A 38 14.20 1.93 -15.42
N TYR A 39 14.19 1.98 -14.07
CA TYR A 39 13.21 1.22 -13.30
C TYR A 39 11.80 1.70 -13.65
N PRO A 40 10.76 0.83 -13.53
CA PRO A 40 9.38 1.27 -13.64
C PRO A 40 9.14 2.51 -12.78
N PHE A 41 8.55 3.54 -13.40
CA PHE A 41 8.26 4.77 -12.68
C PHE A 41 7.08 4.57 -11.75
N TYR A 42 7.20 5.09 -10.54
CA TYR A 42 6.18 5.05 -9.52
C TYR A 42 5.94 6.48 -9.02
N THR A 43 4.80 7.04 -9.38
CA THR A 43 4.44 8.42 -9.03
C THR A 43 4.37 8.58 -7.51
N ASN A 44 4.93 9.67 -6.99
CA ASN A 44 4.80 10.00 -5.57
C ASN A 44 3.33 9.91 -5.12
N ARG A 45 3.05 9.09 -4.12
CA ARG A 45 1.68 8.77 -3.71
C ARG A 45 0.91 9.98 -3.20
N ASN A 46 1.56 10.93 -2.54
CA ASN A 46 0.93 12.15 -2.05
C ASN A 46 0.59 13.10 -3.20
N PHE A 47 1.47 13.23 -4.20
CA PHE A 47 1.18 13.95 -5.43
C PHE A 47 -0.03 13.34 -6.15
N LEU A 48 -0.03 12.02 -6.33
CA LEU A 48 -1.13 11.29 -6.98
C LEU A 48 -2.45 11.42 -6.20
N TYR A 49 -2.43 11.30 -4.87
CA TYR A 49 -3.59 11.45 -3.99
C TYR A 49 -4.24 12.82 -4.09
N LEU A 50 -3.46 13.87 -4.38
CA LEU A 50 -3.92 15.25 -4.45
C LEU A 50 -4.26 15.72 -5.86
N THR A 51 -3.69 15.08 -6.91
CA THR A 51 -3.85 15.55 -8.29
C THR A 51 -4.54 14.57 -9.23
N GLY A 52 -4.47 13.27 -8.93
CA GLY A 52 -4.90 12.21 -9.85
C GLY A 52 -3.99 12.01 -11.07
N LEU A 53 -2.91 12.78 -11.18
CA LEU A 53 -2.01 12.75 -12.32
C LEU A 53 -0.90 11.72 -12.09
N ASP A 54 -0.85 10.73 -12.97
CA ASP A 54 0.18 9.69 -12.97
C ASP A 54 1.19 9.98 -14.09
N GLY A 55 2.44 10.25 -13.71
CA GLY A 55 3.50 10.58 -14.65
C GLY A 55 4.71 11.21 -13.98
N LYS A 56 5.85 11.08 -14.66
CA LYS A 56 7.15 11.61 -14.19
C LYS A 56 7.27 13.11 -14.43
N GLU A 57 8.09 13.75 -13.59
CA GLU A 57 8.55 15.15 -13.75
C GLU A 57 7.40 16.17 -13.83
N LEU A 58 6.26 15.87 -13.18
CA LEU A 58 5.17 16.80 -12.99
C LEU A 58 5.40 17.58 -11.69
N ALA A 59 4.92 18.84 -11.68
CA ALA A 59 4.90 19.64 -10.47
C ALA A 59 3.51 20.24 -10.25
N PHE A 60 3.16 20.45 -8.98
CA PHE A 60 1.96 21.14 -8.57
C PHE A 60 2.34 22.30 -7.65
N LEU A 61 1.81 23.47 -7.92
CA LEU A 61 2.01 24.68 -7.14
C LEU A 61 0.65 25.24 -6.73
N ALA A 62 0.44 25.40 -5.42
CA ALA A 62 -0.70 26.14 -4.89
C ALA A 62 -0.21 27.34 -4.08
N ARG A 63 -0.99 28.40 -4.10
CA ARG A 63 -0.78 29.61 -3.31
C ARG A 63 -2.05 29.95 -2.52
N LYS A 64 -1.92 30.07 -1.20
CA LYS A 64 -2.98 30.51 -0.29
C LYS A 64 -2.65 31.91 0.21
N ASP A 65 -3.51 32.88 -0.08
CA ASP A 65 -3.31 34.27 0.35
C ASP A 65 -3.75 34.51 1.81
N GLY A 66 -3.55 35.70 2.33
CA GLY A 66 -3.94 36.11 3.69
C GLY A 66 -5.46 36.19 3.91
N GLY A 67 -6.26 36.08 2.88
CA GLY A 67 -7.72 35.96 2.95
C GLY A 67 -8.23 34.53 2.77
N GLY A 68 -7.32 33.54 2.76
CA GLY A 68 -7.64 32.13 2.61
C GLY A 68 -7.99 31.68 1.20
N ARG A 69 -7.91 32.57 0.19
CA ARG A 69 -8.18 32.20 -1.21
C ARG A 69 -7.00 31.39 -1.76
N VAL A 70 -7.30 30.34 -2.51
CA VAL A 70 -6.30 29.48 -3.11
C VAL A 70 -6.33 29.58 -4.63
N ALA A 71 -5.14 29.64 -5.24
CA ALA A 71 -4.96 29.44 -6.68
C ALA A 71 -3.99 28.28 -6.90
N GLU A 72 -4.29 27.44 -7.87
CA GLU A 72 -3.61 26.18 -8.15
C GLU A 72 -3.04 26.20 -9.58
N LYS A 73 -1.91 25.54 -9.78
CA LYS A 73 -1.32 25.32 -11.10
C LYS A 73 -0.60 23.98 -11.15
N VAL A 74 -0.78 23.27 -12.26
CA VAL A 74 -0.02 22.06 -12.59
C VAL A 74 0.96 22.37 -13.71
N TYR A 75 2.16 21.82 -13.60
CA TYR A 75 3.20 21.90 -14.63
C TYR A 75 3.45 20.52 -15.21
N LEU A 76 3.28 20.40 -16.52
CA LEU A 76 3.44 19.17 -17.29
C LEU A 76 4.77 19.16 -18.02
N LEU A 77 5.20 17.99 -18.47
CA LEU A 77 6.22 17.90 -19.51
C LEU A 77 5.68 18.50 -20.82
N PRO A 78 6.45 19.35 -21.51
CA PRO A 78 6.02 19.90 -22.78
C PRO A 78 5.86 18.79 -23.84
N PRO A 79 4.98 18.93 -24.83
CA PRO A 79 4.89 17.98 -25.93
C PRO A 79 6.25 17.77 -26.61
N ASP A 80 6.60 16.51 -26.86
CA ASP A 80 7.83 16.14 -27.57
C ASP A 80 7.56 14.91 -28.44
N PRO A 81 7.22 15.14 -29.74
CA PRO A 81 6.85 14.04 -30.63
C PRO A 81 7.96 13.00 -30.84
N MET A 82 9.23 13.38 -30.67
CA MET A 82 10.34 12.43 -30.75
C MET A 82 10.41 11.54 -29.52
N ALA A 83 10.41 12.12 -28.32
CA ALA A 83 10.40 11.36 -27.06
C ALA A 83 9.15 10.48 -26.95
N GLU A 84 7.98 10.98 -27.36
CA GLU A 84 6.72 10.23 -27.30
C GLU A 84 6.70 8.99 -28.22
N ARG A 85 7.49 8.96 -29.29
CA ARG A 85 7.67 7.75 -30.11
C ARG A 85 8.44 6.65 -29.37
N TRP A 86 9.27 7.01 -28.40
CA TRP A 86 10.09 6.06 -27.62
C TRP A 86 9.43 5.62 -26.32
N THR A 87 8.78 6.57 -25.62
CA THR A 87 8.35 6.36 -24.23
C THR A 87 6.85 6.46 -24.02
N GLY A 88 6.09 6.64 -25.07
CA GLY A 88 4.64 6.81 -25.00
C GLY A 88 4.21 8.28 -24.94
N ARG A 89 2.92 8.48 -25.13
CA ARG A 89 2.28 9.80 -25.19
C ARG A 89 2.35 10.53 -23.85
N ARG A 90 2.66 11.81 -23.88
CA ARG A 90 2.54 12.71 -22.73
C ARG A 90 1.09 13.15 -22.54
N ILE A 91 0.69 13.36 -21.27
CA ILE A 91 -0.63 13.89 -20.93
C ILE A 91 -0.77 15.32 -21.48
N LYS A 92 -1.94 15.63 -22.03
CA LYS A 92 -2.25 16.96 -22.56
C LYS A 92 -2.85 17.86 -21.48
N PRO A 93 -2.78 19.21 -21.65
CA PRO A 93 -3.32 20.16 -20.68
C PRO A 93 -4.82 19.97 -20.39
N ASP A 94 -5.63 19.74 -21.40
CA ASP A 94 -7.07 19.49 -21.26
C ASP A 94 -7.37 18.20 -20.47
N GLU A 95 -6.66 17.13 -20.76
CA GLU A 95 -6.75 15.85 -20.03
C GLU A 95 -6.32 16.00 -18.57
N ALA A 96 -5.23 16.72 -18.31
CA ALA A 96 -4.75 16.99 -16.96
C ALA A 96 -5.76 17.82 -16.15
N ALA A 97 -6.37 18.83 -16.79
CA ALA A 97 -7.41 19.64 -16.17
C ALA A 97 -8.67 18.84 -15.87
N GLU A 98 -9.09 17.95 -16.77
CA GLU A 98 -10.25 17.07 -16.57
C GLU A 98 -10.03 16.08 -15.43
N LEU A 99 -8.84 15.46 -15.34
CA LEU A 99 -8.50 14.49 -14.31
C LEU A 99 -8.33 15.14 -12.93
N SER A 100 -7.55 16.23 -12.87
CA SER A 100 -7.19 16.85 -11.57
C SER A 100 -8.20 17.87 -11.07
N GLY A 101 -9.00 18.44 -11.96
CA GLY A 101 -9.85 19.60 -11.69
C GLY A 101 -9.07 20.93 -11.56
N VAL A 102 -7.76 20.94 -11.85
CA VAL A 102 -6.94 22.16 -11.88
C VAL A 102 -7.02 22.75 -13.29
N THR A 103 -7.45 23.98 -13.42
CA THR A 103 -7.68 24.64 -14.72
C THR A 103 -6.47 25.42 -15.24
N ASP A 104 -5.57 25.88 -14.36
CA ASP A 104 -4.32 26.54 -14.75
C ASP A 104 -3.23 25.48 -14.98
N ILE A 105 -2.91 25.19 -16.23
CA ILE A 105 -1.92 24.20 -16.63
C ILE A 105 -0.79 24.90 -17.37
N GLY A 106 0.44 24.70 -16.89
CA GLY A 106 1.67 25.17 -17.51
C GLY A 106 2.62 24.05 -17.88
N PHE A 107 3.83 24.41 -18.27
CA PHE A 107 4.90 23.45 -18.54
C PHE A 107 6.08 23.64 -17.60
N GLY A 108 6.83 22.56 -17.35
CA GLY A 108 7.92 22.54 -16.37
C GLY A 108 8.98 23.63 -16.55
N ALA A 109 9.19 24.10 -17.79
CA ALA A 109 10.11 25.20 -18.08
C ALA A 109 9.74 26.53 -17.39
N ASP A 110 8.44 26.74 -17.11
CA ASP A 110 7.93 27.98 -16.49
C ASP A 110 7.96 27.91 -14.96
N PHE A 111 8.00 26.71 -14.38
CA PHE A 111 7.85 26.44 -12.95
C PHE A 111 8.83 27.25 -12.09
N GLU A 112 10.12 27.20 -12.41
CA GLU A 112 11.17 27.85 -11.63
C GLU A 112 11.02 29.37 -11.61
N GLY A 113 10.71 29.97 -12.75
CA GLY A 113 10.49 31.40 -12.87
C GLY A 113 9.24 31.89 -12.14
N GLU A 114 8.17 31.11 -12.17
CA GLU A 114 6.94 31.44 -11.45
C GLU A 114 7.10 31.26 -9.95
N LEU A 115 7.73 30.18 -9.50
CA LEU A 115 8.04 29.97 -8.08
C LEU A 115 8.92 31.09 -7.54
N HIS A 116 9.95 31.49 -8.28
CA HIS A 116 10.83 32.61 -7.89
C HIS A 116 10.04 33.91 -7.71
N LYS A 117 9.18 34.27 -8.68
CA LYS A 117 8.34 35.49 -8.58
C LYS A 117 7.45 35.47 -7.33
N LEU A 118 6.85 34.32 -7.01
CA LEU A 118 6.00 34.18 -5.82
C LEU A 118 6.81 34.23 -4.54
N ALA A 119 7.89 33.48 -4.46
CA ALA A 119 8.75 33.44 -3.28
C ALA A 119 9.38 34.78 -2.97
N ALA A 120 9.85 35.53 -3.99
CA ALA A 120 10.47 36.84 -3.83
C ALA A 120 9.47 38.00 -3.65
N SER A 121 8.16 37.77 -3.81
CA SER A 121 7.15 38.84 -3.77
C SER A 121 6.95 39.44 -2.40
N GLY A 122 7.37 38.80 -1.30
CA GLY A 122 7.09 39.20 0.08
C GLY A 122 5.66 38.95 0.54
N ASN A 123 4.80 38.36 -0.30
CA ASN A 123 3.40 38.07 0.02
C ASN A 123 3.21 36.76 0.77
N TYR A 124 4.23 35.89 0.77
CA TYR A 124 4.17 34.57 1.36
C TYR A 124 5.23 34.41 2.46
N GLU A 125 4.84 33.73 3.53
CA GLU A 125 5.67 33.48 4.71
C GLU A 125 6.07 32.02 4.84
N HIS A 126 5.28 31.11 4.29
CA HIS A 126 5.44 29.67 4.44
C HIS A 126 5.59 28.98 3.09
N LEU A 127 6.49 27.98 3.03
CA LEU A 127 6.64 27.06 1.89
C LEU A 127 6.43 25.64 2.38
N TYR A 128 5.32 25.03 1.97
CA TYR A 128 4.99 23.63 2.23
C TYR A 128 5.58 22.72 1.16
N LEU A 129 6.29 21.70 1.61
CA LEU A 129 6.89 20.64 0.76
C LEU A 129 6.56 19.26 1.35
N ASP A 130 6.43 18.24 0.52
CA ASP A 130 6.38 16.85 0.98
C ASP A 130 7.82 16.35 1.22
N LEU A 131 8.22 16.31 2.48
CA LEU A 131 9.60 16.04 2.91
C LEU A 131 9.74 14.66 3.59
N TYR A 132 8.91 13.70 3.21
CA TYR A 132 9.01 12.35 3.76
C TYR A 132 10.37 11.70 3.41
N ARG A 133 10.93 10.99 4.40
CA ARG A 133 12.06 10.07 4.27
C ARG A 133 11.79 8.83 5.11
N ALA A 134 11.99 7.65 4.56
CA ALA A 134 11.92 6.41 5.32
C ALA A 134 13.18 6.22 6.18
N GLY A 135 14.32 6.73 5.70
CA GLY A 135 15.59 6.64 6.42
C GLY A 135 16.58 7.75 6.07
N PRO A 136 17.64 7.90 6.87
CA PRO A 136 18.64 8.96 6.67
C PRO A 136 19.46 8.80 5.39
N ALA A 137 19.51 7.59 4.83
CA ALA A 137 20.24 7.28 3.60
C ALA A 137 19.42 7.49 2.32
N ASP A 138 18.14 7.86 2.44
CA ASP A 138 17.31 8.08 1.28
C ASP A 138 17.87 9.21 0.41
N ARG A 139 17.81 8.99 -0.90
CA ARG A 139 18.23 10.00 -1.88
C ARG A 139 17.36 11.25 -1.80
N ASP A 140 17.91 12.37 -2.25
CA ASP A 140 17.16 13.61 -2.39
C ASP A 140 16.16 13.53 -3.55
N GLU A 141 14.89 13.57 -3.23
CA GLU A 141 13.81 13.79 -4.18
C GLU A 141 13.71 15.29 -4.59
N PRO A 142 12.94 15.65 -5.64
CA PRO A 142 12.82 17.05 -6.06
C PRO A 142 12.46 18.03 -4.93
N ALA A 143 11.57 17.63 -4.02
CA ALA A 143 11.19 18.44 -2.86
C ALA A 143 12.37 18.73 -1.93
N HIS A 144 13.26 17.75 -1.70
CA HIS A 144 14.46 17.94 -0.87
C HIS A 144 15.49 18.85 -1.53
N ARG A 145 15.62 18.78 -2.88
CA ARG A 145 16.47 19.72 -3.62
C ARG A 145 15.92 21.13 -3.55
N LEU A 146 14.60 21.30 -3.69
CA LEU A 146 13.94 22.59 -3.55
C LEU A 146 14.10 23.14 -2.13
N LEU A 147 13.95 22.31 -1.08
CA LEU A 147 14.22 22.70 0.31
C LEU A 147 15.59 23.33 0.48
N LYS A 148 16.65 22.65 0.00
CA LYS A 148 18.04 23.14 0.12
C LYS A 148 18.24 24.48 -0.58
N ARG A 149 17.68 24.62 -1.78
CA ARG A 149 17.74 25.86 -2.55
C ARG A 149 16.94 26.97 -1.89
N ALA A 150 15.70 26.70 -1.49
CA ALA A 150 14.85 27.70 -0.85
C ALA A 150 15.42 28.23 0.46
N ALA A 151 16.08 27.39 1.26
CA ALA A 151 16.76 27.81 2.48
C ALA A 151 17.92 28.78 2.21
N SER A 152 18.58 28.68 1.04
CA SER A 152 19.63 29.60 0.61
C SER A 152 19.06 30.89 -0.01
N ASP A 153 18.13 30.74 -0.95
CA ASP A 153 17.70 31.83 -1.81
C ASP A 153 16.55 32.66 -1.21
N TYR A 154 15.76 32.04 -0.34
CA TYR A 154 14.59 32.65 0.33
C TYR A 154 14.61 32.42 1.84
N PRO A 155 15.64 32.88 2.58
CA PRO A 155 15.83 32.59 4.01
C PRO A 155 14.71 33.17 4.90
N PHE A 156 13.86 34.03 4.37
CA PHE A 156 12.69 34.58 5.04
C PHE A 156 11.46 33.69 4.96
N LEU A 157 11.43 32.67 4.08
CA LEU A 157 10.36 31.67 4.02
C LEU A 157 10.55 30.60 5.11
N LYS A 158 9.50 30.34 5.85
CA LYS A 158 9.45 29.22 6.80
C LYS A 158 9.08 27.95 6.07
N ILE A 159 9.97 26.97 6.09
CA ILE A 159 9.71 25.67 5.49
C ILE A 159 8.79 24.85 6.41
N GLU A 160 7.72 24.33 5.84
CA GLU A 160 6.73 23.48 6.50
C GLU A 160 6.68 22.10 5.80
N ASN A 161 6.54 21.04 6.58
CA ASN A 161 6.40 19.69 6.03
C ASN A 161 4.91 19.37 5.78
N ALA A 162 4.49 19.30 4.53
CA ALA A 162 3.12 18.95 4.14
C ALA A 162 2.76 17.50 4.45
N ASN A 163 3.75 16.62 4.61
CA ASN A 163 3.56 15.18 4.74
C ASN A 163 2.58 14.82 5.86
N ALA A 164 2.73 15.40 7.06
CA ALA A 164 1.84 15.10 8.19
C ALA A 164 0.36 15.46 7.88
N LEU A 165 0.11 16.59 7.21
CA LEU A 165 -1.24 16.99 6.81
C LEU A 165 -1.84 16.00 5.82
N ILE A 166 -1.06 15.59 4.82
CA ILE A 166 -1.52 14.65 3.77
C ILE A 166 -1.78 13.26 4.38
N ARG A 167 -0.91 12.78 5.27
CA ARG A 167 -1.05 11.50 5.98
C ARG A 167 -2.37 11.43 6.76
N ARG A 168 -2.77 12.52 7.43
CA ARG A 168 -4.06 12.59 8.13
C ARG A 168 -5.24 12.39 7.18
N LEU A 169 -5.18 12.95 5.98
CA LEU A 169 -6.24 12.78 4.97
C LEU A 169 -6.30 11.33 4.46
N ARG A 170 -5.15 10.67 4.27
CA ARG A 170 -5.05 9.28 3.80
C ARG A 170 -5.51 8.27 4.86
N THR A 171 -5.51 8.63 6.13
CA THR A 171 -5.89 7.73 7.23
C THR A 171 -7.34 7.27 7.12
N ILE A 172 -8.24 8.17 6.80
CA ILE A 172 -9.69 7.90 6.72
C ILE A 172 -10.10 7.79 5.25
N LYS A 173 -10.49 6.58 4.85
CA LYS A 173 -10.83 6.29 3.46
C LYS A 173 -12.18 6.89 3.09
N GLN A 174 -12.25 7.45 1.89
CA GLN A 174 -13.51 7.96 1.33
C GLN A 174 -14.26 6.82 0.59
N PRO A 175 -15.56 6.96 0.32
CA PRO A 175 -16.34 5.90 -0.32
C PRO A 175 -15.76 5.38 -1.64
N CYS A 176 -15.21 6.25 -2.48
CA CYS A 176 -14.60 5.84 -3.75
C CYS A 176 -13.26 5.08 -3.56
N GLU A 177 -12.53 5.34 -2.48
CA GLU A 177 -11.35 4.55 -2.11
C GLU A 177 -11.77 3.15 -1.64
N LEU A 178 -12.80 3.07 -0.80
CA LEU A 178 -13.34 1.78 -0.33
C LEU A 178 -13.89 0.94 -1.48
N GLU A 179 -14.57 1.55 -2.46
CA GLU A 179 -15.02 0.85 -3.67
C GLU A 179 -13.85 0.27 -4.47
N ALA A 180 -12.78 1.05 -4.67
CA ALA A 180 -11.58 0.59 -5.36
C ALA A 180 -10.87 -0.54 -4.59
N MET A 181 -10.79 -0.45 -3.25
CA MET A 181 -10.22 -1.50 -2.40
C MET A 181 -11.05 -2.78 -2.48
N ARG A 182 -12.38 -2.72 -2.41
CA ARG A 182 -13.24 -3.90 -2.57
C ARG A 182 -13.00 -4.58 -3.92
N ARG A 183 -12.83 -3.80 -4.98
CA ARG A 183 -12.50 -4.37 -6.30
C ARG A 183 -11.10 -4.99 -6.32
N ALA A 184 -10.11 -4.39 -5.68
CA ALA A 184 -8.79 -4.99 -5.53
C ALA A 184 -8.83 -6.30 -4.73
N GLU A 185 -9.67 -6.38 -3.68
CA GLU A 185 -9.90 -7.62 -2.91
C GLU A 185 -10.49 -8.75 -3.76
N GLU A 186 -11.48 -8.46 -4.60
CA GLU A 186 -12.05 -9.45 -5.52
C GLU A 186 -10.98 -10.02 -6.45
N ILE A 187 -10.10 -9.17 -6.98
CA ILE A 187 -9.01 -9.57 -7.86
C ILE A 187 -7.98 -10.42 -7.08
N THR A 188 -7.62 -9.99 -5.88
CA THR A 188 -6.69 -10.71 -4.99
C THR A 188 -7.24 -12.09 -4.62
N CYS A 189 -8.52 -12.17 -4.24
CA CYS A 189 -9.22 -13.42 -3.97
C CYS A 189 -9.17 -14.39 -5.16
N ALA A 190 -9.45 -13.88 -6.37
CA ALA A 190 -9.37 -14.69 -7.60
C ALA A 190 -7.95 -15.23 -7.82
N GLY A 191 -6.92 -14.41 -7.62
CA GLY A 191 -5.52 -14.79 -7.75
C GLY A 191 -5.07 -15.85 -6.75
N ILE A 192 -5.39 -15.65 -5.45
CA ILE A 192 -5.07 -16.62 -4.38
C ILE A 192 -5.80 -17.95 -4.62
N THR A 193 -7.10 -17.87 -4.94
CA THR A 193 -7.91 -19.06 -5.25
C THR A 193 -7.33 -19.84 -6.42
N ALA A 194 -6.85 -19.16 -7.46
CA ALA A 194 -6.20 -19.80 -8.62
C ALA A 194 -4.88 -20.48 -8.21
N MET A 195 -4.06 -19.85 -7.38
CA MET A 195 -2.83 -20.47 -6.86
C MET A 195 -3.13 -21.72 -6.02
N MET A 196 -4.15 -21.69 -5.16
CA MET A 196 -4.58 -22.87 -4.40
C MET A 196 -4.99 -24.03 -5.32
N LYS A 197 -5.80 -23.76 -6.34
CA LYS A 197 -6.24 -24.78 -7.33
C LYS A 197 -5.08 -25.34 -8.16
N ALA A 198 -4.07 -24.53 -8.45
CA ALA A 198 -2.89 -24.97 -9.21
C ALA A 198 -1.89 -25.75 -8.35
N SER A 199 -1.96 -25.62 -7.03
CA SER A 199 -0.96 -26.10 -6.08
C SER A 199 -0.85 -27.60 -6.09
N LYS A 200 0.40 -28.09 -6.17
CA LYS A 200 0.75 -29.51 -6.07
C LYS A 200 2.21 -29.69 -5.67
N PRO A 201 2.57 -30.85 -5.09
CA PRO A 201 3.97 -31.19 -4.83
C PRO A 201 4.83 -31.12 -6.08
N GLY A 202 6.05 -30.60 -5.93
CA GLY A 202 7.01 -30.40 -7.02
C GLY A 202 6.86 -29.07 -7.77
N MET A 203 5.86 -28.25 -7.45
CA MET A 203 5.67 -26.93 -8.06
C MET A 203 6.70 -25.93 -7.53
N TYR A 204 7.31 -25.14 -8.40
CA TYR A 204 8.26 -24.08 -8.02
C TYR A 204 7.52 -22.80 -7.61
N GLU A 205 8.13 -22.02 -6.73
CA GLU A 205 7.58 -20.75 -6.22
C GLU A 205 7.28 -19.76 -7.36
N TYR A 206 8.15 -19.66 -8.38
CA TYR A 206 7.90 -18.83 -9.56
C TYR A 206 6.66 -19.26 -10.36
N GLN A 207 6.23 -20.53 -10.26
CA GLN A 207 5.03 -21.00 -10.94
C GLN A 207 3.76 -20.52 -10.24
N TYR A 208 3.74 -20.48 -8.90
CA TYR A 208 2.65 -19.85 -8.14
C TYR A 208 2.54 -18.35 -8.48
N LYS A 209 3.71 -17.67 -8.52
CA LYS A 209 3.74 -16.26 -8.95
C LYS A 209 3.19 -16.06 -10.34
N ALA A 210 3.56 -16.92 -11.30
CA ALA A 210 3.07 -16.83 -12.67
C ALA A 210 1.54 -17.02 -12.75
N VAL A 211 0.96 -17.88 -11.90
CA VAL A 211 -0.50 -18.06 -11.81
C VAL A 211 -1.16 -16.78 -11.26
N PHE A 212 -0.61 -16.20 -10.20
CA PHE A 212 -1.12 -14.96 -9.63
C PHE A 212 -1.06 -13.82 -10.65
N ASP A 213 0.11 -13.57 -11.25
CA ASP A 213 0.31 -12.52 -12.25
C ASP A 213 -0.61 -12.69 -13.48
N TYR A 214 -0.84 -13.94 -13.92
CA TYR A 214 -1.77 -14.23 -15.01
C TYR A 214 -3.19 -13.80 -14.66
N VAL A 215 -3.66 -14.11 -13.46
CA VAL A 215 -5.00 -13.71 -13.03
C VAL A 215 -5.11 -12.20 -12.95
N LEU A 216 -4.14 -11.50 -12.34
CA LEU A 216 -4.15 -10.05 -12.26
C LEU A 216 -4.21 -9.40 -13.65
N GLY A 217 -3.46 -9.95 -14.61
CA GLY A 217 -3.44 -9.48 -15.99
C GLY A 217 -4.79 -9.57 -16.73
N GLN A 218 -5.75 -10.36 -16.22
CA GLN A 218 -7.11 -10.40 -16.76
C GLN A 218 -7.97 -9.22 -16.34
N TYR A 219 -7.57 -8.50 -15.30
CA TYR A 219 -8.32 -7.38 -14.71
C TYR A 219 -7.73 -6.00 -15.02
N GLY A 220 -6.54 -5.94 -15.62
CA GLY A 220 -5.91 -4.68 -16.00
C GLY A 220 -4.39 -4.72 -15.98
N PRO A 221 -3.73 -3.61 -16.38
CA PRO A 221 -2.28 -3.56 -16.53
C PRO A 221 -1.52 -3.27 -15.22
N GLN A 222 -2.20 -2.95 -14.11
CA GLN A 222 -1.55 -2.47 -12.90
C GLN A 222 -0.75 -3.56 -12.17
N GLY A 223 -1.21 -4.82 -12.23
CA GLY A 223 -0.50 -5.95 -11.63
C GLY A 223 -0.56 -5.97 -10.09
N PRO A 224 0.46 -6.55 -9.43
CA PRO A 224 0.51 -6.62 -7.97
C PRO A 224 0.81 -5.25 -7.36
N GLY A 225 0.22 -4.98 -6.19
CA GLY A 225 0.41 -3.74 -5.42
C GLY A 225 1.83 -3.60 -4.85
N PHE A 226 2.47 -4.72 -4.58
CA PHE A 226 3.83 -4.82 -4.05
C PHE A 226 4.52 -6.09 -4.59
N PRO A 227 5.84 -6.24 -4.43
CA PRO A 227 6.52 -7.47 -4.80
C PRO A 227 5.93 -8.66 -4.06
N SER A 228 5.19 -9.52 -4.78
CA SER A 228 4.52 -10.68 -4.20
C SER A 228 5.47 -11.53 -3.37
N ILE A 229 5.08 -11.92 -2.18
CA ILE A 229 5.82 -12.84 -1.34
C ILE A 229 5.21 -14.22 -1.54
N ILE A 230 5.96 -15.12 -2.15
CA ILE A 230 5.50 -16.49 -2.42
C ILE A 230 6.66 -17.41 -2.13
N SER A 231 6.49 -18.27 -1.14
CA SER A 231 7.52 -19.16 -0.63
C SER A 231 6.97 -20.53 -0.28
N ALA A 232 7.84 -21.53 -0.18
CA ALA A 232 7.49 -22.89 0.21
C ALA A 232 8.53 -23.50 1.16
N GLY A 233 8.06 -24.32 2.09
CA GLY A 233 8.90 -25.04 3.03
C GLY A 233 9.80 -24.10 3.85
N ARG A 234 11.12 -24.26 3.77
CA ARG A 234 12.05 -23.45 4.56
C ARG A 234 12.15 -21.99 4.13
N ASN A 235 11.79 -21.64 2.92
CA ASN A 235 11.78 -20.26 2.45
C ASN A 235 10.70 -19.43 3.17
N ASN A 236 9.70 -20.05 3.80
CA ASN A 236 8.68 -19.38 4.60
C ASN A 236 9.25 -18.66 5.84
N PHE A 237 10.51 -18.95 6.22
CA PHE A 237 11.20 -18.27 7.33
C PHE A 237 11.97 -17.02 6.89
N CYS A 238 11.76 -16.54 5.65
CA CYS A 238 12.17 -15.23 5.19
C CYS A 238 10.92 -14.36 4.98
N ILE A 239 10.69 -13.38 5.84
CA ILE A 239 9.41 -12.62 5.90
C ILE A 239 9.06 -11.97 4.56
N HIS A 240 10.02 -11.30 3.91
CA HIS A 240 9.83 -10.65 2.60
C HIS A 240 10.56 -11.42 1.48
N TYR A 241 10.28 -12.72 1.37
CA TYR A 241 10.90 -13.58 0.36
C TYR A 241 10.35 -13.31 -1.04
N ASN A 242 11.24 -12.97 -1.97
CA ASN A 242 10.88 -12.65 -3.36
C ASN A 242 11.86 -13.21 -4.41
N SER A 243 12.63 -14.24 -4.04
CA SER A 243 13.57 -14.89 -4.98
C SER A 243 12.92 -15.96 -5.85
N TYR A 244 11.84 -16.59 -5.38
CA TYR A 244 11.00 -17.58 -6.07
C TYR A 244 11.76 -18.80 -6.62
N THR A 245 12.86 -19.19 -5.99
CA THR A 245 13.75 -20.27 -6.49
C THR A 245 13.48 -21.63 -5.86
N GLY A 246 12.69 -21.68 -4.79
CA GLY A 246 12.36 -22.92 -4.09
C GLY A 246 11.31 -23.75 -4.81
N GLN A 247 11.24 -25.02 -4.39
CA GLN A 247 10.26 -26.00 -4.87
C GLN A 247 9.47 -26.53 -3.68
N ALA A 248 8.15 -26.53 -3.78
CA ALA A 248 7.25 -27.08 -2.77
C ALA A 248 7.31 -28.62 -2.80
N MET A 249 7.90 -29.21 -1.76
CA MET A 249 7.93 -30.65 -1.60
C MET A 249 6.64 -31.16 -0.94
N ASP A 250 6.32 -32.45 -1.12
CA ASP A 250 5.09 -33.01 -0.55
C ASP A 250 5.00 -32.76 0.97
N GLY A 251 3.90 -32.14 1.40
CA GLY A 251 3.66 -31.76 2.78
C GLY A 251 4.24 -30.39 3.19
N ASP A 252 5.00 -29.70 2.35
CA ASP A 252 5.47 -28.35 2.63
C ASP A 252 4.30 -27.37 2.67
N MET A 253 4.36 -26.41 3.60
CA MET A 253 3.49 -25.23 3.55
C MET A 253 3.96 -24.30 2.43
N VAL A 254 3.01 -23.84 1.64
CA VAL A 254 3.15 -22.67 0.78
C VAL A 254 2.64 -21.47 1.56
N LEU A 255 3.44 -20.42 1.62
CA LEU A 255 3.05 -19.11 2.12
C LEU A 255 2.93 -18.19 0.94
N ASN A 256 1.80 -17.52 0.80
CA ASN A 256 1.68 -16.35 -0.06
C ASN A 256 1.26 -15.14 0.76
N ASP A 257 1.77 -14.00 0.35
CA ASP A 257 1.43 -12.68 0.84
C ASP A 257 1.44 -11.76 -0.37
N VAL A 258 0.23 -11.40 -0.81
CA VAL A 258 -0.01 -10.80 -2.12
C VAL A 258 -1.19 -9.85 -2.08
N GLY A 259 -1.18 -8.89 -3.00
CA GLY A 259 -2.31 -7.99 -3.18
C GLY A 259 -2.37 -7.43 -4.59
N ALA A 260 -3.57 -7.17 -5.06
CA ALA A 260 -3.80 -6.50 -6.33
C ALA A 260 -3.69 -4.98 -6.16
N TRP A 261 -3.34 -4.32 -7.24
CA TRP A 261 -3.40 -2.87 -7.37
C TRP A 261 -4.55 -2.49 -8.29
N TYR A 262 -5.53 -1.77 -7.76
CA TYR A 262 -6.68 -1.33 -8.55
C TYR A 262 -7.11 0.09 -8.18
N GLY A 263 -7.28 0.97 -9.17
CA GLY A 263 -7.71 2.35 -8.95
C GLY A 263 -6.80 3.15 -8.00
N ASN A 264 -5.49 2.88 -8.03
CA ASN A 264 -4.45 3.42 -7.16
C ASN A 264 -4.46 2.93 -5.70
N LEU A 265 -5.36 2.03 -5.34
CA LEU A 265 -5.42 1.39 -4.02
C LEU A 265 -4.85 -0.03 -4.09
N MET A 266 -4.32 -0.48 -2.99
CA MET A 266 -3.73 -1.80 -2.82
C MET A 266 -4.50 -2.59 -1.77
N THR A 267 -4.35 -3.91 -1.82
CA THR A 267 -4.78 -4.84 -0.78
C THR A 267 -3.58 -5.63 -0.30
N ASP A 268 -3.73 -6.28 0.85
CA ASP A 268 -2.71 -7.09 1.46
C ASP A 268 -3.34 -8.32 2.11
N VAL A 269 -3.11 -9.49 1.52
CA VAL A 269 -3.75 -10.73 1.95
C VAL A 269 -2.74 -11.86 1.98
N SER A 270 -2.53 -12.42 3.16
CA SER A 270 -1.71 -13.61 3.32
C SER A 270 -2.53 -14.86 3.56
N ARG A 271 -2.12 -15.96 2.95
CA ARG A 271 -2.64 -17.31 3.19
C ARG A 271 -1.49 -18.32 3.25
N GLY A 272 -1.71 -19.36 4.03
CA GLY A 272 -0.82 -20.52 4.08
C GLY A 272 -1.58 -21.82 3.84
N TRP A 273 -1.06 -22.70 2.97
CA TRP A 273 -1.64 -24.02 2.72
C TRP A 273 -0.58 -25.08 2.46
N PRO A 274 -0.84 -26.36 2.78
CA PRO A 274 0.03 -27.45 2.36
C PRO A 274 -0.03 -27.64 0.84
N CYS A 275 1.10 -27.74 0.16
CA CYS A 275 1.13 -27.81 -1.32
C CYS A 275 0.34 -29.00 -1.90
N ASN A 276 0.15 -30.05 -1.11
CA ASN A 276 -0.62 -31.25 -1.47
C ASN A 276 -2.12 -31.16 -1.14
N GLY A 277 -2.59 -30.03 -0.58
CA GLY A 277 -3.99 -29.79 -0.24
C GLY A 277 -4.49 -30.51 1.02
N LYS A 278 -3.60 -31.02 1.88
CA LYS A 278 -3.97 -31.71 3.12
C LYS A 278 -3.14 -31.27 4.30
N TYR A 279 -3.76 -30.59 5.24
CA TYR A 279 -3.11 -30.20 6.49
C TYR A 279 -2.83 -31.43 7.37
N ASN A 280 -1.57 -31.64 7.76
CA ASN A 280 -1.23 -32.58 8.83
C ASN A 280 -1.61 -32.05 10.21
N GLU A 281 -1.49 -32.86 11.25
CA GLU A 281 -1.91 -32.49 12.61
C GLU A 281 -1.22 -31.22 13.14
N ARG A 282 0.10 -31.08 12.92
CA ARG A 282 0.86 -29.90 13.39
C ARG A 282 0.49 -28.64 12.61
N GLN A 283 0.36 -28.75 11.30
CA GLN A 283 -0.08 -27.64 10.44
C GLN A 283 -1.48 -27.19 10.83
N ARG A 284 -2.39 -28.14 11.04
CA ARG A 284 -3.78 -27.88 11.46
C ARG A 284 -3.83 -27.18 12.81
N LEU A 285 -3.04 -27.64 13.79
CA LEU A 285 -2.96 -27.04 15.12
C LEU A 285 -2.55 -25.56 15.04
N LEU A 286 -1.42 -25.27 14.36
CA LEU A 286 -0.91 -23.90 14.25
C LEU A 286 -1.87 -23.01 13.44
N TYR A 287 -2.41 -23.54 12.34
CA TYR A 287 -3.32 -22.76 11.50
C TYR A 287 -4.62 -22.42 12.24
N GLN A 288 -5.15 -23.33 13.05
CA GLN A 288 -6.33 -23.07 13.88
C GLN A 288 -6.07 -21.99 14.94
N CYS A 289 -4.87 -21.92 15.54
CA CYS A 289 -4.50 -20.83 16.44
C CYS A 289 -4.50 -19.48 15.69
N ALA A 290 -3.92 -19.42 14.50
CA ALA A 290 -3.93 -18.18 13.70
C ALA A 290 -5.34 -17.78 13.29
N LEU A 291 -6.17 -18.73 12.83
CA LEU A 291 -7.55 -18.50 12.44
C LEU A 291 -8.39 -17.97 13.61
N ALA A 292 -8.31 -18.63 14.77
CA ALA A 292 -9.04 -18.21 15.97
C ALA A 292 -8.59 -16.81 16.44
N THR A 293 -7.29 -16.48 16.30
CA THR A 293 -6.78 -15.14 16.62
C THR A 293 -7.36 -14.10 15.66
N SER A 294 -7.35 -14.38 14.36
CA SER A 294 -7.92 -13.47 13.35
C SER A 294 -9.43 -13.30 13.59
N ASP A 295 -10.18 -14.38 13.83
CA ASP A 295 -11.63 -14.31 14.11
C ASP A 295 -11.91 -13.46 15.35
N HIS A 296 -11.16 -13.67 16.45
CA HIS A 296 -11.27 -12.86 17.65
C HIS A 296 -11.07 -11.37 17.36
N MET A 297 -10.08 -11.01 16.55
CA MET A 297 -9.84 -9.60 16.20
C MET A 297 -11.02 -8.99 15.44
N PHE A 298 -11.60 -9.71 14.47
CA PHE A 298 -12.79 -9.22 13.76
C PHE A 298 -14.05 -9.12 14.63
N GLU A 299 -14.11 -9.84 15.75
CA GLU A 299 -15.18 -9.70 16.75
C GLU A 299 -15.02 -8.47 17.64
N ILE A 300 -13.79 -8.08 17.98
CA ILE A 300 -13.53 -7.03 18.99
C ILE A 300 -13.20 -5.66 18.43
N ILE A 301 -12.65 -5.59 17.19
CA ILE A 301 -12.29 -4.30 16.58
C ILE A 301 -13.54 -3.45 16.35
N LYS A 302 -13.54 -2.25 16.94
CA LYS A 302 -14.64 -1.29 16.85
C LYS A 302 -14.13 0.14 17.09
N PRO A 303 -14.87 1.17 16.70
CA PRO A 303 -14.54 2.56 17.04
C PRO A 303 -14.34 2.76 18.53
N GLY A 304 -13.30 3.54 18.88
CA GLY A 304 -12.90 3.81 20.26
C GLY A 304 -11.88 2.84 20.84
N MET A 305 -11.59 1.72 20.18
CA MET A 305 -10.48 0.84 20.58
C MET A 305 -9.15 1.60 20.41
N PRO A 306 -8.23 1.57 21.40
CA PRO A 306 -6.91 2.17 21.23
C PRO A 306 -6.15 1.54 20.05
N MET A 307 -5.58 2.35 19.16
CA MET A 307 -4.78 1.83 18.03
C MET A 307 -3.59 0.99 18.50
N SER A 308 -2.97 1.35 19.62
CA SER A 308 -1.86 0.61 20.22
C SER A 308 -2.24 -0.80 20.69
N GLU A 309 -3.53 -1.06 20.90
CA GLU A 309 -4.01 -2.38 21.35
C GLU A 309 -4.29 -3.34 20.20
N VAL A 310 -4.39 -2.88 18.96
CA VAL A 310 -4.68 -3.78 17.83
C VAL A 310 -3.57 -4.83 17.67
N ASP A 311 -2.32 -4.40 17.52
CA ASP A 311 -1.16 -5.31 17.43
C ASP A 311 -0.92 -6.08 18.74
N GLY A 312 -1.05 -5.39 19.87
CA GLY A 312 -0.88 -5.98 21.20
C GLY A 312 -1.85 -7.13 21.46
N GLU A 313 -3.11 -6.98 21.08
CA GLU A 313 -4.13 -8.01 21.24
C GLU A 313 -3.92 -9.21 20.34
N ILE A 314 -3.58 -8.99 19.06
CA ILE A 314 -3.21 -10.08 18.15
C ILE A 314 -2.11 -10.95 18.78
N ARG A 315 -1.04 -10.33 19.28
CA ARG A 315 0.06 -11.05 19.93
C ARG A 315 -0.36 -11.75 21.22
N ARG A 316 -1.13 -11.08 22.06
CA ARG A 316 -1.56 -11.60 23.36
C ARG A 316 -2.47 -12.82 23.18
N TYR A 317 -3.47 -12.71 22.30
CA TYR A 317 -4.44 -13.78 22.08
C TYR A 317 -3.79 -14.99 21.40
N ASN A 318 -2.98 -14.77 20.37
CA ASN A 318 -2.23 -15.84 19.70
C ASN A 318 -1.26 -16.56 20.67
N ALA A 319 -0.56 -15.80 21.55
CA ALA A 319 0.32 -16.38 22.55
C ALA A 319 -0.43 -17.29 23.52
N GLN A 320 -1.64 -16.90 23.95
CA GLN A 320 -2.45 -17.70 24.83
C GLN A 320 -2.89 -19.01 24.16
N LEU A 321 -3.37 -18.93 22.91
CA LEU A 321 -3.76 -20.12 22.14
C LEU A 321 -2.61 -21.10 21.92
N LEU A 322 -1.43 -20.58 21.54
CA LEU A 322 -0.23 -21.42 21.37
C LEU A 322 0.23 -22.07 22.68
N LYS A 323 0.07 -21.36 23.80
CA LYS A 323 0.35 -21.93 25.15
C LYS A 323 -0.64 -23.04 25.51
N ASP A 324 -1.94 -22.80 25.32
CA ASP A 324 -2.99 -23.75 25.61
C ASP A 324 -2.87 -25.02 24.73
N ALA A 325 -2.36 -24.85 23.52
CA ALA A 325 -2.03 -25.93 22.59
C ALA A 325 -0.72 -26.67 22.93
N GLY A 326 0.01 -26.25 23.97
CA GLY A 326 1.28 -26.87 24.36
C GLY A 326 2.46 -26.59 23.44
N VAL A 327 2.32 -25.59 22.55
CA VAL A 327 3.37 -25.16 21.61
C VAL A 327 4.31 -24.14 22.25
N LEU A 328 3.75 -23.24 23.07
CA LEU A 328 4.47 -22.19 23.78
C LEU A 328 4.47 -22.47 25.28
N ASP A 329 5.63 -22.36 25.91
CA ASP A 329 5.83 -22.58 27.35
C ASP A 329 5.34 -21.39 28.20
N ASP A 330 5.66 -20.17 27.80
CA ASP A 330 5.24 -18.92 28.42
C ASP A 330 4.82 -17.90 27.36
N VAL A 331 3.66 -17.26 27.55
CA VAL A 331 3.13 -16.22 26.62
C VAL A 331 4.13 -15.10 26.32
N LYS A 332 5.05 -14.80 27.24
CA LYS A 332 6.11 -13.82 27.06
C LYS A 332 7.08 -14.19 25.92
N ASN A 333 7.14 -15.47 25.58
CA ASN A 333 8.04 -16.01 24.56
C ASN A 333 7.43 -16.02 23.16
N ILE A 334 6.30 -15.35 22.94
CA ILE A 334 5.59 -15.31 21.63
C ILE A 334 6.51 -14.88 20.48
N GLY A 335 7.52 -14.05 20.73
CA GLY A 335 8.51 -13.66 19.75
C GLY A 335 9.32 -14.81 19.13
N ARG A 336 9.27 -16.03 19.70
CA ARG A 336 9.86 -17.23 19.08
C ARG A 336 9.10 -17.65 17.81
N TYR A 337 7.81 -17.38 17.76
CA TYR A 337 6.92 -17.85 16.70
C TYR A 337 6.22 -16.71 15.92
N MET A 338 6.16 -15.51 16.46
CA MET A 338 5.58 -14.33 15.82
C MET A 338 6.64 -13.23 15.69
N TRP A 339 7.18 -13.05 14.48
CA TRP A 339 8.40 -12.27 14.23
C TRP A 339 8.15 -10.83 13.78
N HIS A 340 6.93 -10.49 13.40
CA HIS A 340 6.54 -9.16 12.92
C HIS A 340 5.31 -8.62 13.65
N GLY A 341 4.93 -7.37 13.36
CA GLY A 341 3.70 -6.77 13.84
C GLY A 341 2.47 -7.41 13.21
N GLY A 342 1.34 -7.35 13.90
CA GLY A 342 0.08 -7.95 13.47
C GLY A 342 -0.88 -6.96 12.78
N ALA A 343 -0.49 -5.68 12.62
CA ALA A 343 -1.34 -4.68 11.97
C ALA A 343 -0.54 -3.53 11.36
N HIS A 344 -0.90 -3.14 10.15
CA HIS A 344 -0.46 -1.90 9.49
C HIS A 344 -1.57 -1.38 8.59
N HIS A 345 -1.57 -0.06 8.31
CA HIS A 345 -2.55 0.53 7.42
C HIS A 345 -2.25 0.18 5.96
N VAL A 346 -3.32 0.03 5.17
CA VAL A 346 -3.30 -0.28 3.73
C VAL A 346 -4.08 0.80 2.97
N GLY A 347 -3.62 1.15 1.78
CA GLY A 347 -4.27 2.19 0.97
C GLY A 347 -3.56 2.46 -0.35
N PHE A 348 -3.11 3.69 -0.56
CA PHE A 348 -2.29 4.09 -1.71
C PHE A 348 -0.90 3.43 -1.71
N ASP A 349 -0.45 2.98 -0.56
CA ASP A 349 0.70 2.11 -0.37
C ASP A 349 0.27 0.87 0.41
N VAL A 350 0.99 -0.25 0.25
CA VAL A 350 0.73 -1.47 1.02
C VAL A 350 0.94 -1.23 2.52
N HIS A 351 2.02 -0.56 2.89
CA HIS A 351 2.23 0.03 4.22
C HIS A 351 1.90 1.52 4.11
N ASP A 352 0.61 1.85 4.22
CA ASP A 352 0.12 3.20 3.93
C ASP A 352 0.66 4.22 4.94
N LEU A 353 1.23 5.30 4.41
CA LEU A 353 1.74 6.39 5.23
C LEU A 353 0.59 7.22 5.78
N VAL A 354 0.16 6.91 6.99
CA VAL A 354 -0.95 7.54 7.69
C VAL A 354 -0.50 8.29 8.94
N GLU A 355 -1.39 9.07 9.51
CA GLU A 355 -1.27 9.73 10.81
C GLU A 355 -2.51 9.35 11.63
N PRO A 356 -2.57 8.12 12.17
CA PRO A 356 -3.77 7.64 12.82
C PRO A 356 -4.02 8.41 14.11
N PRO A 357 -5.30 8.64 14.47
CA PRO A 357 -5.65 9.10 15.81
C PRO A 357 -5.30 8.02 16.85
N GLU A 358 -5.34 8.38 18.14
CA GLU A 358 -5.04 7.45 19.24
C GLU A 358 -5.97 6.24 19.30
N VAL A 359 -7.17 6.38 18.75
CA VAL A 359 -8.21 5.33 18.73
C VAL A 359 -8.63 5.00 17.30
N VAL A 360 -9.10 3.77 17.12
CA VAL A 360 -9.75 3.30 15.90
C VAL A 360 -10.99 4.13 15.62
N VAL A 361 -11.15 4.58 14.38
CA VAL A 361 -12.32 5.35 13.94
C VAL A 361 -12.89 4.78 12.63
N PRO A 362 -14.16 5.04 12.30
CA PRO A 362 -14.78 4.56 11.05
C PRO A 362 -13.99 4.95 9.80
N ASN A 363 -14.04 4.08 8.80
CA ASN A 363 -13.34 4.22 7.51
C ASN A 363 -11.81 4.15 7.56
N MET A 364 -11.22 3.72 8.67
CA MET A 364 -9.85 3.22 8.66
C MET A 364 -9.81 1.86 7.97
N VAL A 365 -8.72 1.61 7.23
CA VAL A 365 -8.40 0.29 6.70
C VAL A 365 -6.99 -0.09 7.11
N PHE A 366 -6.86 -1.26 7.73
CA PHE A 366 -5.59 -1.85 8.15
C PHE A 366 -5.66 -3.37 8.08
N CYS A 367 -4.53 -4.04 8.06
CA CYS A 367 -4.51 -5.50 8.07
C CYS A 367 -4.66 -6.06 9.50
N VAL A 368 -5.18 -7.28 9.58
CA VAL A 368 -5.09 -8.17 10.74
C VAL A 368 -4.23 -9.35 10.30
N ASP A 369 -2.97 -9.33 10.67
CA ASP A 369 -1.93 -10.27 10.22
C ASP A 369 -1.45 -11.15 11.37
N VAL A 370 -1.63 -12.45 11.22
CA VAL A 370 -1.24 -13.46 12.20
C VAL A 370 -0.20 -14.40 11.58
N GLY A 371 1.07 -14.07 11.76
CA GLY A 371 2.19 -14.92 11.34
C GLY A 371 2.56 -15.94 12.42
N ILE A 372 2.76 -17.20 12.02
CA ILE A 372 3.31 -18.25 12.88
C ILE A 372 4.47 -18.93 12.17
N TYR A 373 5.65 -18.91 12.81
CA TYR A 373 6.92 -19.44 12.27
C TYR A 373 7.53 -20.43 13.27
N HIS A 374 7.27 -21.72 13.06
CA HIS A 374 7.82 -22.80 13.89
C HIS A 374 8.95 -23.53 13.18
N GLU A 375 10.18 -23.03 13.35
CA GLU A 375 11.37 -23.53 12.61
C GLU A 375 11.64 -25.02 12.85
N GLU A 376 11.49 -25.51 14.08
CA GLU A 376 11.74 -26.94 14.41
C GLU A 376 10.77 -27.87 13.68
N TRP A 377 9.54 -27.45 13.47
CA TRP A 377 8.55 -28.22 12.71
C TRP A 377 8.63 -27.95 11.20
N GLY A 378 9.39 -26.95 10.77
CA GLY A 378 9.47 -26.51 9.40
C GLY A 378 8.16 -25.90 8.87
N ILE A 379 7.34 -25.33 9.76
CA ILE A 379 6.03 -24.76 9.45
C ILE A 379 6.07 -23.25 9.64
N GLY A 380 5.94 -22.50 8.56
CA GLY A 380 5.81 -21.05 8.58
C GLY A 380 4.69 -20.60 7.65
N PHE A 381 3.84 -19.68 8.09
CA PHE A 381 2.76 -19.10 7.30
C PHE A 381 2.23 -17.82 7.94
N ARG A 382 1.45 -17.05 7.17
CA ARG A 382 0.61 -15.94 7.64
C ARG A 382 -0.84 -16.19 7.28
N LEU A 383 -1.73 -15.72 8.13
CA LEU A 383 -3.15 -15.51 7.85
C LEU A 383 -3.44 -14.03 8.07
N GLU A 384 -3.66 -13.32 6.99
CA GLU A 384 -3.84 -11.89 6.97
C GLU A 384 -5.04 -11.48 6.14
N ASP A 385 -5.81 -10.57 6.66
CA ASP A 385 -7.02 -10.04 6.05
C ASP A 385 -7.06 -8.52 6.21
N ASN A 386 -7.66 -7.81 5.26
CA ASN A 386 -7.88 -6.36 5.35
C ASN A 386 -9.15 -6.06 6.13
N CYS A 387 -9.01 -5.26 7.18
CA CYS A 387 -10.06 -4.85 8.10
C CYS A 387 -10.50 -3.42 7.78
N LEU A 388 -11.78 -3.24 7.42
CA LEU A 388 -12.45 -1.95 7.32
C LEU A 388 -13.21 -1.67 8.61
N VAL A 389 -12.89 -0.58 9.29
CA VAL A 389 -13.64 -0.13 10.46
C VAL A 389 -14.96 0.49 10.03
N THR A 390 -16.07 0.01 10.60
CA THR A 390 -17.43 0.51 10.38
C THR A 390 -17.89 1.43 11.53
N GLU A 391 -19.12 1.92 11.49
CA GLU A 391 -19.67 2.77 12.57
C GLU A 391 -19.80 2.04 13.93
N THR A 392 -19.90 0.71 13.94
CA THR A 392 -20.19 -0.07 15.15
C THR A 392 -19.25 -1.24 15.42
N GLY A 393 -18.37 -1.57 14.46
CA GLY A 393 -17.47 -2.71 14.50
C GLY A 393 -16.48 -2.65 13.36
N CYS A 394 -16.24 -3.79 12.69
CA CYS A 394 -15.42 -3.87 11.50
C CYS A 394 -15.94 -4.91 10.51
N GLU A 395 -15.44 -4.83 9.29
CA GLU A 395 -15.71 -5.75 8.19
C GLU A 395 -14.40 -6.35 7.69
N ASN A 396 -14.39 -7.65 7.46
CA ASN A 396 -13.30 -8.32 6.75
C ASN A 396 -13.50 -8.15 5.25
N LEU A 397 -12.71 -7.30 4.60
CA LEU A 397 -12.78 -7.05 3.16
C LEU A 397 -12.33 -8.27 2.34
N SER A 398 -11.46 -9.10 2.90
CA SER A 398 -10.89 -10.30 2.27
C SER A 398 -11.68 -11.58 2.57
N ALA A 399 -12.89 -11.48 3.17
CA ALA A 399 -13.67 -12.62 3.64
C ALA A 399 -14.01 -13.66 2.55
N ALA A 400 -14.05 -13.24 1.28
CA ALA A 400 -14.29 -14.13 0.14
C ALA A 400 -13.08 -15.04 -0.17
N THR A 401 -11.87 -14.67 0.28
CA THR A 401 -10.66 -15.48 0.09
C THR A 401 -10.69 -16.69 1.03
N PRO A 402 -10.56 -17.93 0.54
CA PRO A 402 -10.61 -19.13 1.40
C PRO A 402 -9.68 -18.99 2.61
N ARG A 403 -10.24 -19.09 3.82
CA ARG A 403 -9.49 -18.88 5.06
C ARG A 403 -9.64 -20.00 6.10
N THR A 404 -10.72 -20.77 6.08
CA THR A 404 -10.82 -21.97 6.92
C THR A 404 -10.10 -23.14 6.28
N ILE A 405 -9.57 -24.07 7.11
CA ILE A 405 -8.92 -25.29 6.62
C ILE A 405 -9.81 -26.03 5.62
N GLN A 406 -11.09 -26.19 5.95
CA GLN A 406 -12.04 -26.89 5.08
C GLN A 406 -12.21 -26.16 3.73
N ALA A 407 -12.40 -24.85 3.72
CA ALA A 407 -12.55 -24.06 2.50
C ALA A 407 -11.29 -24.15 1.61
N ILE A 408 -10.11 -24.14 2.21
CA ILE A 408 -8.83 -24.26 1.48
C ILE A 408 -8.71 -25.65 0.88
N GLU A 409 -8.93 -26.72 1.67
CA GLU A 409 -8.87 -28.11 1.19
C GLU A 409 -9.89 -28.36 0.07
N ASP A 410 -11.12 -27.80 0.18
CA ASP A 410 -12.18 -27.91 -0.84
C ASP A 410 -11.80 -27.21 -2.14
N VAL A 411 -11.21 -26.02 -2.06
CA VAL A 411 -10.76 -25.28 -3.24
C VAL A 411 -9.60 -26.01 -3.92
N MET A 412 -8.64 -26.52 -3.16
CA MET A 412 -7.49 -27.27 -3.69
C MET A 412 -7.90 -28.61 -4.33
N GLY A 413 -9.03 -29.17 -3.94
CA GLY A 413 -9.62 -30.34 -4.59
C GLY A 413 -10.22 -30.09 -5.96
N GLN A 414 -10.33 -28.81 -6.39
CA GLN A 414 -10.88 -28.44 -7.70
C GLN A 414 -9.78 -28.39 -8.77
N SER A 415 -10.13 -28.68 -10.02
CA SER A 415 -9.20 -28.54 -11.14
C SER A 415 -8.92 -27.06 -11.45
N PHE A 416 -7.66 -26.75 -11.72
CA PHE A 416 -7.23 -25.46 -12.28
C PHE A 416 -6.93 -25.64 -13.78
N ALA A 417 -7.69 -24.93 -14.62
CA ALA A 417 -7.43 -24.87 -16.05
C ALA A 417 -7.00 -23.44 -16.40
N VAL A 418 -5.73 -23.27 -16.78
CA VAL A 418 -5.19 -21.98 -17.25
C VAL A 418 -5.72 -21.67 -18.67
N PHE A 419 -6.01 -22.71 -19.45
CA PHE A 419 -6.55 -22.60 -20.81
C PHE A 419 -7.65 -23.65 -20.95
N SER A 420 -8.89 -23.23 -21.03
CA SER A 420 -10.04 -24.04 -21.46
C SER A 420 -10.47 -23.61 -22.86
#